data_d93b631b3b9e9dd2ec4ea42dc708998d
#
_entry.id   d93b631b3b9e9dd2ec4ea42dc708998d
#
_cell.length_a   1.000
_cell.length_b   1.000
_cell.length_c   1.000
_cell.angle_alpha   90.00
_cell.angle_beta   90.00
_cell.angle_gamma   90.00
#
_symmetry.space_group_name_H-M   'P 1'
#
loop_
_entity.id
_entity.type
_entity.pdbx_description
1 polymer ?
#
loop_
_entity_poly.entity_id
_entity_poly.type
_entity_poly.pdbx_seq_one_letter_code
_entity_poly.pdbx_strand_id
1 'polypeptide(L)'
;RTPSFWLLSFGAASGSILGYGLIFWLPSFFSRSFGLELAEVGWFYGSIVLVGGVAGTLLGGWIGDRTAQGNPGAYAMVPAVCFLIAAPCFAFGLFAPSLTVGWILFTIGQMLALAWLGPVIAAVQHIVPPNMRATASASFLFINNLIGIGFGIFFLGFMSDRMTAAHGEDALQFSILYGLGFYVLSALIYFIASTRLRRDWHRA
;
A
#
# COMPACT_ATOMS: atom_id res chain seq x y z
N ARG A 1 -5.27 15.40 -21.40
CA ARG A 1 -4.96 13.97 -21.15
C ARG A 1 -3.57 13.91 -20.51
N THR A 2 -3.49 13.70 -19.21
CA THR A 2 -2.23 13.61 -18.46
C THR A 2 -1.94 12.13 -18.16
N PRO A 3 -1.01 11.48 -18.90
CA PRO A 3 -0.67 10.08 -18.67
C PRO A 3 -0.26 9.79 -17.21
N SER A 4 0.41 10.74 -16.57
CA SER A 4 0.82 10.64 -15.17
C SER A 4 -0.37 10.46 -14.20
N PHE A 5 -1.55 11.05 -14.48
CA PHE A 5 -2.74 10.87 -13.66
C PHE A 5 -3.16 9.38 -13.60
N TRP A 6 -3.19 8.72 -14.75
CA TRP A 6 -3.59 7.32 -14.83
C TRP A 6 -2.55 6.39 -14.19
N LEU A 7 -1.26 6.68 -14.41
CA LEU A 7 -0.17 5.92 -13.78
C LEU A 7 -0.21 6.05 -12.25
N LEU A 8 -0.43 7.26 -11.72
CA LEU A 8 -0.57 7.48 -10.29
C LEU A 8 -1.81 6.76 -9.75
N SER A 9 -2.95 6.85 -10.46
CA SER A 9 -4.21 6.21 -10.03
C SER A 9 -4.13 4.69 -10.02
N PHE A 10 -3.60 4.06 -11.07
CA PHE A 10 -3.46 2.61 -11.14
C PHE A 10 -2.33 2.08 -10.26
N GLY A 11 -1.25 2.85 -10.08
CA GLY A 11 -0.22 2.53 -9.10
C GLY A 11 -0.79 2.49 -7.68
N ALA A 12 -1.55 3.51 -7.28
CA ALA A 12 -2.23 3.53 -5.99
C ALA A 12 -3.24 2.40 -5.86
N ALA A 13 -4.09 2.20 -6.88
CA ALA A 13 -5.10 1.15 -6.88
C ALA A 13 -4.49 -0.24 -6.72
N SER A 14 -3.37 -0.53 -7.42
CA SER A 14 -2.65 -1.80 -7.28
C SER A 14 -2.15 -2.01 -5.85
N GLY A 15 -1.50 -1.01 -5.25
CA GLY A 15 -1.07 -1.08 -3.84
C GLY A 15 -2.25 -1.22 -2.88
N SER A 16 -3.36 -0.53 -3.16
CA SER A 16 -4.57 -0.56 -2.34
C SER A 16 -5.33 -1.89 -2.41
N ILE A 17 -5.22 -2.66 -3.51
CA ILE A 17 -5.76 -4.04 -3.58
C ILE A 17 -5.20 -4.85 -2.41
N LEU A 18 -3.89 -4.89 -2.26
CA LEU A 18 -3.30 -5.61 -1.14
C LEU A 18 -3.55 -4.90 0.19
N GLY A 19 -3.42 -3.57 0.25
CA GLY A 19 -3.61 -2.81 1.47
C GLY A 19 -4.97 -3.05 2.14
N TYR A 20 -6.07 -2.97 1.40
CA TYR A 20 -7.41 -3.26 1.91
C TYR A 20 -7.62 -4.76 2.19
N GLY A 21 -7.02 -5.62 1.36
CA GLY A 21 -7.00 -7.05 1.63
C GLY A 21 -6.32 -7.38 2.96
N LEU A 22 -5.18 -6.77 3.26
CA LEU A 22 -4.46 -6.94 4.53
C LEU A 22 -5.27 -6.40 5.71
N ILE A 23 -5.89 -5.21 5.59
CA ILE A 23 -6.74 -4.65 6.66
C ILE A 23 -7.83 -5.63 7.07
N PHE A 24 -8.41 -6.35 6.12
CA PHE A 24 -9.50 -7.29 6.38
C PHE A 24 -9.00 -8.66 6.86
N TRP A 25 -7.94 -9.20 6.25
CA TRP A 25 -7.52 -10.58 6.46
C TRP A 25 -6.39 -10.79 7.47
N LEU A 26 -5.57 -9.77 7.78
CA LEU A 26 -4.51 -9.89 8.80
C LEU A 26 -5.03 -10.25 10.20
N PRO A 27 -6.18 -9.71 10.69
CA PRO A 27 -6.74 -10.15 11.95
C PRO A 27 -7.00 -11.66 12.00
N SER A 28 -7.57 -12.22 10.92
CA SER A 28 -7.79 -13.67 10.81
C SER A 28 -6.49 -14.46 10.72
N PHE A 29 -5.48 -13.92 10.03
CA PHE A 29 -4.14 -14.51 9.98
C PHE A 29 -3.51 -14.56 11.38
N PHE A 30 -3.55 -13.48 12.16
CA PHE A 30 -2.97 -13.46 13.50
C PHE A 30 -3.66 -14.43 14.46
N SER A 31 -4.98 -14.54 14.38
CA SER A 31 -5.72 -15.51 15.18
C SER A 31 -5.34 -16.96 14.82
N ARG A 32 -5.25 -17.29 13.52
CA ARG A 32 -4.95 -18.65 13.05
C ARG A 32 -3.48 -19.05 13.24
N SER A 33 -2.56 -18.19 12.86
CA SER A 33 -1.13 -18.52 12.79
C SER A 33 -0.37 -18.24 14.10
N PHE A 34 -0.83 -17.25 14.89
CA PHE A 34 -0.21 -16.94 16.19
C PHE A 34 -1.09 -17.36 17.39
N GLY A 35 -2.29 -17.91 17.16
CA GLY A 35 -3.17 -18.37 18.22
C GLY A 35 -3.73 -17.26 19.10
N LEU A 36 -3.77 -16.01 18.61
CA LEU A 36 -4.26 -14.86 19.38
C LEU A 36 -5.78 -14.88 19.50
N GLU A 37 -6.28 -14.59 20.71
CA GLU A 37 -7.69 -14.34 20.93
C GLU A 37 -8.14 -13.01 20.29
N LEU A 38 -9.45 -12.85 20.06
CA LEU A 38 -9.99 -11.68 19.36
C LEU A 38 -9.60 -10.34 19.99
N ALA A 39 -9.57 -10.27 21.32
CA ALA A 39 -9.14 -9.07 22.05
C ALA A 39 -7.65 -8.79 21.86
N GLU A 40 -6.81 -9.83 21.88
CA GLU A 40 -5.37 -9.73 21.68
C GLU A 40 -5.04 -9.30 20.24
N VAL A 41 -5.76 -9.86 19.24
CA VAL A 41 -5.64 -9.43 17.82
C VAL A 41 -5.97 -7.94 17.71
N GLY A 42 -7.01 -7.45 18.39
CA GLY A 42 -7.39 -6.04 18.39
C GLY A 42 -6.25 -5.14 18.86
N TRP A 43 -5.61 -5.46 19.98
CA TRP A 43 -4.46 -4.71 20.51
C TRP A 43 -3.22 -4.85 19.62
N PHE A 44 -2.90 -6.06 19.21
CA PHE A 44 -1.73 -6.36 18.40
C PHE A 44 -1.80 -5.65 17.04
N TYR A 45 -2.86 -5.90 16.29
CA TYR A 45 -3.05 -5.29 14.98
C TYR A 45 -3.34 -3.79 15.06
N GLY A 46 -4.14 -3.36 16.03
CA GLY A 46 -4.43 -1.95 16.27
C GLY A 46 -3.17 -1.13 16.51
N SER A 47 -2.22 -1.66 17.29
CA SER A 47 -0.93 -0.99 17.53
C SER A 47 -0.06 -0.92 16.26
N ILE A 48 -0.06 -1.96 15.42
CA ILE A 48 0.63 -1.96 14.12
C ILE A 48 0.07 -0.87 13.20
N VAL A 49 -1.26 -0.78 13.10
CA VAL A 49 -1.93 0.23 12.26
C VAL A 49 -1.71 1.63 12.81
N LEU A 50 -1.79 1.82 14.12
CA LEU A 50 -1.59 3.12 14.75
C LEU A 50 -0.14 3.61 14.56
N VAL A 51 0.82 2.81 14.96
CA VAL A 51 2.25 3.19 14.89
C VAL A 51 2.71 3.27 13.44
N GLY A 52 2.52 2.20 12.68
CA GLY A 52 2.93 2.13 11.27
C GLY A 52 2.16 3.11 10.39
N GLY A 53 0.85 3.25 10.61
CA GLY A 53 -0.01 4.15 9.84
C GLY A 53 0.34 5.62 10.03
N VAL A 54 0.43 6.07 11.28
CA VAL A 54 0.79 7.47 11.60
C VAL A 54 2.21 7.77 11.13
N ALA A 55 3.19 6.93 11.49
CA ALA A 55 4.55 7.13 11.06
C ALA A 55 4.70 7.11 9.53
N GLY A 56 4.02 6.18 8.84
CA GLY A 56 4.09 6.06 7.39
C GLY A 56 3.56 7.26 6.65
N THR A 57 2.38 7.75 7.03
CA THR A 57 1.77 8.93 6.39
C THR A 57 2.61 10.21 6.62
N LEU A 58 3.11 10.41 7.82
CA LEU A 58 3.94 11.58 8.16
C LEU A 58 5.31 11.52 7.47
N LEU A 59 6.01 10.39 7.58
CA LEU A 59 7.32 10.21 6.96
C LEU A 59 7.24 10.23 5.43
N GLY A 60 6.21 9.60 4.86
CA GLY A 60 5.98 9.60 3.42
C GLY A 60 5.78 10.99 2.87
N GLY A 61 4.95 11.82 3.53
CA GLY A 61 4.76 13.22 3.18
C GLY A 61 6.06 14.01 3.30
N TRP A 62 6.74 13.94 4.44
CA TRP A 62 7.98 14.66 4.69
C TRP A 62 9.12 14.28 3.72
N ILE A 63 9.31 12.98 3.46
CA ILE A 63 10.32 12.51 2.49
C ILE A 63 9.93 12.96 1.09
N GLY A 64 8.64 12.82 0.71
CA GLY A 64 8.13 13.24 -0.58
C GLY A 64 8.43 14.72 -0.85
N ASP A 65 8.05 15.61 0.07
CA ASP A 65 8.27 17.05 -0.08
C ASP A 65 9.76 17.42 -0.11
N ARG A 66 10.58 16.76 0.71
CA ARG A 66 12.02 17.05 0.77
C ARG A 66 12.76 16.57 -0.48
N THR A 67 12.40 15.40 -1.01
CA THR A 67 13.05 14.83 -2.20
C THR A 67 12.51 15.40 -3.51
N ALA A 68 11.29 15.92 -3.50
CA ALA A 68 10.68 16.54 -4.69
C ALA A 68 11.13 17.97 -4.96
N GLN A 69 11.93 18.58 -4.06
CA GLN A 69 12.52 19.90 -4.30
C GLN A 69 13.41 19.86 -5.55
N GLY A 70 12.89 20.43 -6.66
CA GLY A 70 13.57 20.41 -7.97
C GLY A 70 13.38 19.12 -8.79
N ASN A 71 12.73 18.08 -8.27
CA ASN A 71 12.50 16.83 -8.97
C ASN A 71 11.08 16.29 -8.74
N PRO A 72 10.08 16.71 -9.51
CA PRO A 72 8.70 16.21 -9.38
C PRO A 72 8.56 14.68 -9.43
N GLY A 73 9.45 13.99 -10.13
CA GLY A 73 9.45 12.52 -10.21
C GLY A 73 9.62 11.83 -8.86
N ALA A 74 10.18 12.53 -7.86
CA ALA A 74 10.35 11.98 -6.52
C ALA A 74 9.02 11.65 -5.82
N TYR A 75 7.94 12.39 -6.11
CA TYR A 75 6.60 12.08 -5.58
C TYR A 75 6.07 10.69 -5.99
N ALA A 76 6.54 10.14 -7.11
CA ALA A 76 6.23 8.77 -7.50
C ALA A 76 7.36 7.79 -7.15
N MET A 77 8.61 8.25 -7.09
CA MET A 77 9.75 7.40 -6.73
C MET A 77 9.68 6.94 -5.27
N VAL A 78 9.32 7.84 -4.35
CA VAL A 78 9.21 7.51 -2.92
C VAL A 78 8.24 6.35 -2.67
N PRO A 79 6.98 6.40 -3.10
CA PRO A 79 6.07 5.26 -2.94
C PRO A 79 6.55 3.99 -3.67
N ALA A 80 7.21 4.11 -4.84
CA ALA A 80 7.76 2.94 -5.52
C ALA A 80 8.77 2.19 -4.65
N VAL A 81 9.72 2.91 -4.05
CA VAL A 81 10.73 2.32 -3.16
C VAL A 81 10.06 1.78 -1.88
N CYS A 82 9.12 2.52 -1.31
CA CYS A 82 8.41 2.09 -0.11
C CYS A 82 7.66 0.77 -0.33
N PHE A 83 6.91 0.63 -1.42
CA PHE A 83 6.20 -0.63 -1.72
C PHE A 83 7.17 -1.79 -1.99
N LEU A 84 8.28 -1.52 -2.68
CA LEU A 84 9.28 -2.55 -2.95
C LEU A 84 9.94 -3.09 -1.67
N ILE A 85 10.13 -2.24 -0.66
CA ILE A 85 10.67 -2.65 0.64
C ILE A 85 9.55 -3.22 1.55
N ALA A 86 8.33 -2.70 1.46
CA ALA A 86 7.20 -3.21 2.23
C ALA A 86 6.90 -4.68 1.92
N ALA A 87 6.99 -5.09 0.64
CA ALA A 87 6.72 -6.46 0.24
C ALA A 87 7.57 -7.50 1.00
N PRO A 88 8.92 -7.43 1.05
CA PRO A 88 9.70 -8.36 1.85
C PRO A 88 9.46 -8.22 3.35
N CYS A 89 9.18 -7.03 3.89
CA CYS A 89 8.83 -6.87 5.30
C CYS A 89 7.58 -7.69 5.66
N PHE A 90 6.52 -7.58 4.86
CA PHE A 90 5.32 -8.40 5.03
C PHE A 90 5.61 -9.88 4.81
N ALA A 91 6.38 -10.25 3.77
CA ALA A 91 6.73 -11.63 3.51
C ALA A 91 7.44 -12.28 4.71
N PHE A 92 8.48 -11.64 5.25
CA PHE A 92 9.17 -12.14 6.44
C PHE A 92 8.28 -12.09 7.68
N GLY A 93 7.38 -11.12 7.80
CA GLY A 93 6.40 -11.03 8.88
C GLY A 93 5.45 -12.23 8.93
N LEU A 94 5.03 -12.74 7.75
CA LEU A 94 4.18 -13.92 7.65
C LEU A 94 4.85 -15.19 8.21
N PHE A 95 6.17 -15.28 8.15
CA PHE A 95 6.96 -16.42 8.65
C PHE A 95 7.73 -16.07 9.93
N ALA A 96 7.30 -15.04 10.67
CA ALA A 96 8.00 -14.59 11.85
C ALA A 96 8.03 -15.67 12.95
N PRO A 97 9.20 -15.93 13.57
CA PRO A 97 9.35 -16.98 14.58
C PRO A 97 8.74 -16.60 15.94
N SER A 98 8.36 -15.34 16.13
CA SER A 98 7.75 -14.85 17.37
C SER A 98 6.83 -13.64 17.11
N LEU A 99 5.90 -13.39 18.04
CA LEU A 99 5.00 -12.24 18.00
C LEU A 99 5.76 -10.90 17.92
N THR A 100 6.86 -10.77 18.65
CA THR A 100 7.66 -9.54 18.67
C THR A 100 8.30 -9.26 17.32
N VAL A 101 8.90 -10.27 16.69
CA VAL A 101 9.49 -10.14 15.35
C VAL A 101 8.38 -9.86 14.32
N GLY A 102 7.25 -10.56 14.41
CA GLY A 102 6.07 -10.30 13.60
C GLY A 102 5.60 -8.86 13.74
N TRP A 103 5.43 -8.37 14.98
CA TRP A 103 4.99 -6.99 15.24
C TRP A 103 5.92 -5.96 14.59
N ILE A 104 7.23 -6.12 14.74
CA ILE A 104 8.23 -5.21 14.13
C ILE A 104 8.11 -5.21 12.61
N LEU A 105 8.12 -6.39 11.98
CA LEU A 105 8.09 -6.53 10.53
C LEU A 105 6.78 -6.02 9.92
N PHE A 106 5.63 -6.35 10.53
CA PHE A 106 4.34 -5.83 10.10
C PHE A 106 4.22 -4.32 10.32
N THR A 107 4.78 -3.77 11.40
CA THR A 107 4.77 -2.32 11.66
C THR A 107 5.60 -1.57 10.62
N ILE A 108 6.82 -2.06 10.32
CA ILE A 108 7.66 -1.46 9.28
C ILE A 108 6.99 -1.60 7.90
N GLY A 109 6.45 -2.76 7.59
CA GLY A 109 5.70 -3.00 6.35
C GLY A 109 4.51 -2.05 6.22
N GLN A 110 3.72 -1.88 7.27
CA GLN A 110 2.56 -0.99 7.32
C GLN A 110 2.96 0.48 7.16
N MET A 111 4.05 0.90 7.82
CA MET A 111 4.62 2.24 7.70
C MET A 111 4.99 2.54 6.24
N LEU A 112 5.72 1.66 5.61
CA LEU A 112 6.13 1.81 4.21
C LEU A 112 4.94 1.73 3.25
N ALA A 113 3.99 0.83 3.51
CA ALA A 113 2.78 0.66 2.71
C ALA A 113 1.85 1.88 2.74
N LEU A 114 1.88 2.74 3.76
CA LEU A 114 1.09 3.97 3.83
C LEU A 114 1.87 5.24 3.46
N ALA A 115 3.17 5.14 3.25
CA ALA A 115 4.02 6.27 2.87
C ALA A 115 3.68 6.89 1.49
N TRP A 116 2.90 6.20 0.66
CA TRP A 116 2.49 6.71 -0.66
C TRP A 116 1.44 7.82 -0.60
N LEU A 117 0.65 7.86 0.46
CA LEU A 117 -0.58 8.65 0.51
C LEU A 117 -0.31 10.15 0.31
N GLY A 118 0.61 10.73 1.08
CA GLY A 118 0.97 12.15 0.98
C GLY A 118 1.57 12.51 -0.38
N PRO A 119 2.67 11.88 -0.79
CA PRO A 119 3.35 12.20 -2.05
C PRO A 119 2.45 12.05 -3.28
N VAL A 120 1.66 10.98 -3.36
CA VAL A 120 0.83 10.74 -4.55
C VAL A 120 -0.34 11.71 -4.64
N ILE A 121 -1.00 12.04 -3.52
CA ILE A 121 -2.06 13.04 -3.51
C ILE A 121 -1.50 14.42 -3.91
N ALA A 122 -0.33 14.80 -3.38
CA ALA A 122 0.35 16.04 -3.78
C ALA A 122 0.65 16.04 -5.28
N ALA A 123 1.21 14.95 -5.82
CA ALA A 123 1.48 14.83 -7.25
C ALA A 123 0.21 14.99 -8.11
N VAL A 124 -0.89 14.33 -7.73
CA VAL A 124 -2.19 14.43 -8.43
C VAL A 124 -2.70 15.88 -8.48
N GLN A 125 -2.50 16.65 -7.40
CA GLN A 125 -2.90 18.05 -7.36
C GLN A 125 -1.99 18.97 -8.18
N HIS A 126 -0.72 18.62 -8.33
CA HIS A 126 0.25 19.43 -9.09
C HIS A 126 0.22 19.20 -10.62
N ILE A 127 -0.35 18.10 -11.09
CA ILE A 127 -0.49 17.84 -12.54
C ILE A 127 -1.73 18.45 -13.16
N VAL A 128 -2.55 19.15 -12.38
CA VAL A 128 -3.77 19.80 -12.82
C VAL A 128 -3.80 21.28 -12.39
N PRO A 129 -4.53 22.15 -13.12
CA PRO A 129 -4.68 23.55 -12.73
C PRO A 129 -5.46 23.68 -11.39
N PRO A 130 -5.26 24.79 -10.64
CA PRO A 130 -5.82 24.95 -9.29
C PRO A 130 -7.33 24.73 -9.16
N ASN A 131 -8.10 25.14 -10.17
CA ASN A 131 -9.56 24.97 -10.22
C ASN A 131 -10.02 23.51 -10.41
N MET A 132 -9.13 22.61 -10.77
CA MET A 132 -9.45 21.18 -10.99
C MET A 132 -8.89 20.26 -9.88
N ARG A 133 -8.15 20.79 -8.91
CA ARG A 133 -7.48 19.97 -7.88
C ARG A 133 -8.44 19.10 -7.08
N ALA A 134 -9.57 19.67 -6.65
CA ALA A 134 -10.59 18.91 -5.91
C ALA A 134 -11.18 17.76 -6.73
N THR A 135 -11.54 18.04 -7.99
CA THR A 135 -12.08 17.02 -8.91
C THR A 135 -11.06 15.92 -9.21
N ALA A 136 -9.79 16.29 -9.45
CA ALA A 136 -8.73 15.33 -9.70
C ALA A 136 -8.50 14.42 -8.48
N SER A 137 -8.43 15.00 -7.28
CA SER A 137 -8.29 14.23 -6.04
C SER A 137 -9.48 13.30 -5.80
N ALA A 138 -10.71 13.78 -6.01
CA ALA A 138 -11.91 12.94 -5.89
C ALA A 138 -11.93 11.78 -6.89
N SER A 139 -11.60 12.06 -8.16
CA SER A 139 -11.53 11.02 -9.21
C SER A 139 -10.43 10.00 -8.92
N PHE A 140 -9.26 10.45 -8.46
CA PHE A 140 -8.16 9.60 -8.04
C PHE A 140 -8.59 8.67 -6.88
N LEU A 141 -9.16 9.22 -5.81
CA LEU A 141 -9.61 8.43 -4.66
C LEU A 141 -10.75 7.48 -5.03
N PHE A 142 -11.65 7.89 -5.92
CA PHE A 142 -12.71 7.03 -6.42
C PHE A 142 -12.14 5.80 -7.13
N ILE A 143 -11.21 5.98 -8.08
CA ILE A 143 -10.54 4.88 -8.79
C ILE A 143 -9.80 3.97 -7.81
N ASN A 144 -9.03 4.58 -6.91
CA ASN A 144 -8.24 3.86 -5.90
C ASN A 144 -9.12 2.99 -4.99
N ASN A 145 -10.19 3.56 -4.43
CA ASN A 145 -11.06 2.84 -3.51
C ASN A 145 -11.95 1.81 -4.22
N LEU A 146 -12.48 2.15 -5.39
CA LEU A 146 -13.31 1.21 -6.17
C LEU A 146 -12.54 -0.07 -6.51
N ILE A 147 -11.31 0.06 -6.99
CA ILE A 147 -10.45 -1.08 -7.32
C ILE A 147 -9.91 -1.74 -6.05
N GLY A 148 -9.37 -0.95 -5.12
CA GLY A 148 -8.72 -1.46 -3.92
C GLY A 148 -9.67 -2.21 -3.00
N ILE A 149 -10.78 -1.58 -2.59
CA ILE A 149 -11.78 -2.21 -1.71
C ILE A 149 -12.56 -3.30 -2.45
N GLY A 150 -13.04 -2.97 -3.67
CA GLY A 150 -13.89 -3.87 -4.43
C GLY A 150 -13.21 -5.18 -4.81
N PHE A 151 -11.93 -5.13 -5.16
CA PHE A 151 -11.19 -6.32 -5.59
C PHE A 151 -10.30 -6.92 -4.50
N GLY A 152 -9.67 -6.10 -3.65
CA GLY A 152 -8.62 -6.58 -2.74
C GLY A 152 -9.09 -7.58 -1.69
N ILE A 153 -10.19 -7.28 -1.01
CA ILE A 153 -10.77 -8.16 0.01
C ILE A 153 -11.21 -9.49 -0.61
N PHE A 154 -11.91 -9.40 -1.75
CA PHE A 154 -12.38 -10.58 -2.49
C PHE A 154 -11.21 -11.42 -2.99
N PHE A 155 -10.18 -10.80 -3.57
CA PHE A 155 -9.04 -11.50 -4.15
C PHE A 155 -8.31 -12.38 -3.13
N LEU A 156 -7.97 -11.84 -1.95
CA LEU A 156 -7.28 -12.62 -0.93
C LEU A 156 -8.12 -13.76 -0.39
N GLY A 157 -9.42 -13.54 -0.17
CA GLY A 157 -10.34 -14.61 0.25
C GLY A 157 -10.45 -15.70 -0.81
N PHE A 158 -10.72 -15.33 -2.07
CA PHE A 158 -10.83 -16.26 -3.18
C PHE A 158 -9.54 -17.08 -3.39
N MET A 159 -8.37 -16.44 -3.31
CA MET A 159 -7.09 -17.13 -3.41
C MET A 159 -6.89 -18.08 -2.23
N SER A 160 -7.21 -17.66 -0.99
CA SER A 160 -7.14 -18.51 0.20
C SER A 160 -8.01 -19.77 0.04
N ASP A 161 -9.25 -19.61 -0.42
CA ASP A 161 -10.17 -20.74 -0.64
C ASP A 161 -9.62 -21.73 -1.69
N ARG A 162 -9.06 -21.21 -2.80
CA ARG A 162 -8.44 -22.03 -3.85
C ARG A 162 -7.20 -22.77 -3.38
N MET A 163 -6.47 -22.20 -2.43
CA MET A 163 -5.24 -22.77 -1.90
C MET A 163 -5.47 -23.72 -0.72
N THR A 164 -6.67 -23.78 -0.16
CA THR A 164 -6.99 -24.64 0.98
C THR A 164 -6.72 -26.12 0.70
N ALA A 165 -6.98 -26.60 -0.52
CA ALA A 165 -6.71 -28.00 -0.89
C ALA A 165 -5.21 -28.35 -0.86
N ALA A 166 -4.32 -27.38 -1.11
CA ALA A 166 -2.89 -27.59 -1.18
C ALA A 166 -2.14 -27.22 0.12
N HIS A 167 -2.66 -26.24 0.90
CA HIS A 167 -1.95 -25.63 2.03
C HIS A 167 -2.73 -25.71 3.35
N GLY A 168 -3.97 -26.26 3.34
CA GLY A 168 -4.76 -26.43 4.57
C GLY A 168 -4.96 -25.09 5.31
N GLU A 169 -4.58 -25.08 6.59
CA GLU A 169 -4.73 -23.92 7.48
C GLU A 169 -3.83 -22.73 7.07
N ASP A 170 -2.71 -22.99 6.39
CA ASP A 170 -1.76 -21.97 5.91
C ASP A 170 -2.21 -21.28 4.61
N ALA A 171 -3.35 -21.67 4.03
CA ALA A 171 -3.84 -21.13 2.76
C ALA A 171 -3.94 -19.60 2.75
N LEU A 172 -4.38 -19.00 3.86
CA LEU A 172 -4.46 -17.53 3.99
C LEU A 172 -3.08 -16.88 3.98
N GLN A 173 -2.09 -17.46 4.65
CA GLN A 173 -0.71 -17.00 4.67
C GLN A 173 -0.12 -16.96 3.26
N PHE A 174 -0.29 -18.04 2.49
CA PHE A 174 0.16 -18.11 1.10
C PHE A 174 -0.63 -17.17 0.19
N SER A 175 -1.94 -17.01 0.42
CA SER A 175 -2.74 -16.04 -0.33
C SER A 175 -2.21 -14.61 -0.15
N ILE A 176 -1.88 -14.21 1.08
CA ILE A 176 -1.26 -12.90 1.36
C ILE A 176 0.11 -12.82 0.68
N LEU A 177 0.93 -13.86 0.77
CA LEU A 177 2.27 -13.89 0.15
C LEU A 177 2.20 -13.66 -1.36
N TYR A 178 1.29 -14.32 -2.08
CA TYR A 178 1.07 -14.07 -3.50
C TYR A 178 0.49 -12.67 -3.76
N GLY A 179 -0.37 -12.18 -2.86
CA GLY A 179 -0.91 -10.82 -2.90
C GLY A 179 0.16 -9.73 -2.87
N LEU A 180 1.35 -10.00 -2.26
CA LEU A 180 2.48 -9.06 -2.25
C LEU A 180 2.96 -8.69 -3.67
N GLY A 181 2.64 -9.49 -4.68
CA GLY A 181 2.85 -9.15 -6.08
C GLY A 181 2.20 -7.84 -6.50
N PHE A 182 1.09 -7.44 -5.86
CA PHE A 182 0.46 -6.13 -6.12
C PHE A 182 1.30 -4.95 -5.63
N TYR A 183 2.09 -5.11 -4.55
CA TYR A 183 3.04 -4.07 -4.14
C TYR A 183 4.19 -3.95 -5.13
N VAL A 184 4.69 -5.07 -5.66
CA VAL A 184 5.72 -5.05 -6.71
C VAL A 184 5.16 -4.41 -7.98
N LEU A 185 3.94 -4.77 -8.39
CA LEU A 185 3.26 -4.14 -9.54
C LEU A 185 3.06 -2.63 -9.32
N SER A 186 2.61 -2.22 -8.14
CA SER A 186 2.48 -0.82 -7.76
C SER A 186 3.82 -0.08 -7.87
N ALA A 187 4.89 -0.67 -7.35
CA ALA A 187 6.24 -0.10 -7.44
C ALA A 187 6.67 0.11 -8.90
N LEU A 188 6.47 -0.89 -9.76
CA LEU A 188 6.79 -0.79 -11.20
C LEU A 188 6.02 0.34 -11.89
N ILE A 189 4.71 0.45 -11.62
CA ILE A 189 3.86 1.52 -12.18
C ILE A 189 4.36 2.89 -11.70
N TYR A 190 4.71 3.02 -10.42
CA TYR A 190 5.24 4.27 -9.88
C TYR A 190 6.63 4.62 -10.40
N PHE A 191 7.51 3.65 -10.66
CA PHE A 191 8.77 3.89 -11.36
C PHE A 191 8.54 4.47 -12.75
N ILE A 192 7.57 3.94 -13.50
CA ILE A 192 7.18 4.50 -14.81
C ILE A 192 6.58 5.90 -14.63
N ALA A 193 5.71 6.12 -13.65
CA ALA A 193 5.12 7.41 -13.34
C ALA A 193 6.19 8.47 -13.03
N SER A 194 7.25 8.11 -12.29
CA SER A 194 8.32 9.04 -11.91
C SER A 194 9.03 9.66 -13.12
N THR A 195 9.19 8.92 -14.20
CA THR A 195 9.82 9.41 -15.45
C THR A 195 8.91 10.36 -16.23
N ARG A 196 7.58 10.17 -16.12
CA ARG A 196 6.58 10.97 -16.83
C ARG A 196 6.19 12.23 -16.07
N LEU A 197 6.21 12.19 -14.74
CA LEU A 197 5.73 13.26 -13.87
C LEU A 197 6.42 14.60 -14.14
N ARG A 198 7.71 14.58 -14.52
CA ARG A 198 8.45 15.79 -14.87
C ARG A 198 7.90 16.51 -16.10
N ARG A 199 7.30 15.79 -17.04
CA ARG A 199 6.74 16.35 -18.29
C ARG A 199 5.34 16.91 -18.06
N ASP A 200 4.56 16.24 -17.20
CA ASP A 200 3.17 16.58 -16.95
C ASP A 200 3.01 17.58 -15.78
N TRP A 201 4.12 18.00 -15.15
CA TRP A 201 4.10 18.89 -14.00
C TRP A 201 3.61 20.29 -14.37
N HIS A 202 2.52 20.71 -13.79
CA HIS A 202 1.96 22.05 -14.00
C HIS A 202 2.80 23.06 -13.22
N ARG A 203 3.54 23.91 -13.93
CA ARG A 203 4.24 25.06 -13.34
C ARG A 203 3.21 26.18 -13.23
N ALA A 204 2.77 26.49 -12.00
CA ALA A 204 1.93 27.64 -11.71
C ALA A 204 2.71 28.94 -11.87
#